data_291357855db1893edd665e54f3ed1ab7
#
_entry.id   291357855db1893edd665e54f3ed1ab7
#
_cell.length_a   1.000
_cell.length_b   1.000
_cell.length_c   1.000
_cell.angle_alpha   90.00
_cell.angle_beta   90.00
_cell.angle_gamma   90.00
#
_symmetry.space_group_name_H-M   'P 1'
#
loop_
_entity.id
_entity.type
_entity.pdbx_description
1 polymer ?
#
loop_
_entity_poly.entity_id
_entity_poly.type
_entity_poly.pdbx_seq_one_letter_code
_entity_poly.pdbx_strand_id
1 'polypeptide(L)'
;GRLSKSFKQSYSMLNKGSISIIIWATMLFIFGFTIMHAVFILYTGMPLSDGGLGYNEAQNGRIFAVIGIAGIVTQGVLIGPLSRKLGARRMLPLSCFICGTGLVLIPYTQAEYATVQLVLVAIIVAVGSGLFQPSSSSLLTTFAKHEGINLGIVMGAQESVSSFARIL
;
A
#
# COMPACT_ATOMS: atom_id res chain seq x y z
N GLY A 1 11.58 26.88 -20.09
CA GLY A 1 10.52 27.66 -19.53
C GLY A 1 9.43 26.95 -18.71
N ARG A 2 8.50 26.20 -19.30
CA ARG A 2 7.36 25.59 -18.56
C ARG A 2 7.78 24.43 -17.65
N LEU A 3 8.70 23.57 -18.07
CA LEU A 3 9.21 22.44 -17.28
C LEU A 3 9.95 22.90 -16.01
N SER A 4 10.75 23.97 -16.11
CA SER A 4 11.46 24.53 -14.95
C SER A 4 10.51 25.14 -13.90
N LYS A 5 9.42 25.77 -14.32
CA LYS A 5 8.38 26.30 -13.41
C LYS A 5 7.63 25.16 -12.72
N SER A 6 7.29 24.10 -13.46
CA SER A 6 6.62 22.92 -12.90
C SER A 6 7.50 22.20 -11.90
N PHE A 7 8.79 22.06 -12.17
CA PHE A 7 9.76 21.42 -11.27
C PHE A 7 9.98 22.24 -9.99
N LYS A 8 10.14 23.57 -10.11
CA LYS A 8 10.22 24.46 -8.94
C LYS A 8 8.94 24.45 -8.10
N GLN A 9 7.80 24.33 -8.73
CA GLN A 9 6.49 24.27 -8.06
C GLN A 9 6.32 22.92 -7.34
N SER A 10 6.74 21.80 -7.94
CA SER A 10 6.78 20.48 -7.29
C SER A 10 7.73 20.45 -6.10
N TYR A 11 8.90 21.05 -6.21
CA TYR A 11 9.87 21.16 -5.11
C TYR A 11 9.36 22.04 -3.96
N SER A 12 8.70 23.16 -4.27
CA SER A 12 8.06 24.04 -3.29
C SER A 12 6.92 23.35 -2.52
N MET A 13 6.25 22.36 -3.14
CA MET A 13 5.20 21.57 -2.49
C MET A 13 5.74 20.57 -1.48
N LEU A 14 6.89 19.96 -1.75
CA LEU A 14 7.58 19.09 -0.79
C LEU A 14 7.98 19.83 0.50
N ASN A 15 7.99 21.14 0.48
CA ASN A 15 8.27 21.96 1.65
C ASN A 15 7.01 22.37 2.44
N LYS A 16 5.78 22.02 1.96
CA LYS A 16 4.52 22.25 2.66
C LYS A 16 4.17 21.03 3.51
N GLY A 17 4.35 21.15 4.81
CA GLY A 17 4.38 20.07 5.79
C GLY A 17 3.31 18.97 5.63
N SER A 18 2.02 19.33 5.40
CA SER A 18 0.94 18.33 5.33
C SER A 18 0.98 17.47 4.07
N ILE A 19 1.22 18.07 2.89
CA ILE A 19 1.31 17.35 1.60
C ILE A 19 2.55 16.48 1.57
N SER A 20 3.67 17.02 2.02
CA SER A 20 4.95 16.31 2.09
C SER A 20 4.84 15.05 2.95
N ILE A 21 4.26 15.14 4.14
CA ILE A 21 4.09 13.99 5.03
C ILE A 21 3.31 12.86 4.33
N ILE A 22 2.24 13.19 3.61
CA ILE A 22 1.43 12.17 2.94
C ILE A 22 2.21 11.54 1.77
N ILE A 23 2.96 12.33 1.00
CA ILE A 23 3.78 11.82 -0.11
C ILE A 23 4.87 10.88 0.43
N TRP A 24 5.58 11.27 1.48
CA TRP A 24 6.59 10.42 2.12
C TRP A 24 6.00 9.16 2.75
N ALA A 25 4.84 9.28 3.41
CA ALA A 25 4.14 8.12 3.94
C ALA A 25 3.72 7.16 2.83
N THR A 26 3.26 7.68 1.69
CA THR A 26 2.93 6.87 0.51
C THR A 26 4.16 6.18 -0.07
N MET A 27 5.28 6.89 -0.18
CA MET A 27 6.55 6.31 -0.62
C MET A 27 6.99 5.15 0.26
N LEU A 28 7.03 5.37 1.57
CA LEU A 28 7.45 4.34 2.53
C LEU A 28 6.51 3.13 2.52
N PHE A 29 5.19 3.37 2.42
CA PHE A 29 4.21 2.30 2.34
C PHE A 29 4.41 1.45 1.08
N ILE A 30 4.53 2.08 -0.10
CA ILE A 30 4.72 1.38 -1.36
C ILE A 30 6.06 0.64 -1.39
N PHE A 31 7.13 1.27 -0.90
CA PHE A 31 8.43 0.64 -0.80
C PHE A 31 8.39 -0.62 0.08
N GLY A 32 7.85 -0.52 1.31
CA GLY A 32 7.69 -1.67 2.18
C GLY A 32 6.81 -2.76 1.58
N PHE A 33 5.74 -2.37 0.88
CA PHE A 33 4.85 -3.31 0.20
C PHE A 33 5.53 -4.03 -0.99
N THR A 34 6.38 -3.33 -1.72
CA THR A 34 7.18 -3.91 -2.83
C THR A 34 8.21 -4.91 -2.32
N ILE A 35 8.94 -4.56 -1.26
CA ILE A 35 9.88 -5.48 -0.61
C ILE A 35 9.16 -6.73 -0.11
N MET A 36 7.99 -6.55 0.53
CA MET A 36 7.18 -7.66 0.99
C MET A 36 6.83 -8.63 -0.15
N HIS A 37 6.41 -8.14 -1.30
CA HIS A 37 6.07 -9.00 -2.44
C HIS A 37 7.28 -9.84 -2.90
N ALA A 38 8.46 -9.24 -2.98
CA ALA A 38 9.67 -9.95 -3.37
C ALA A 38 10.08 -11.00 -2.33
N VAL A 39 10.11 -10.62 -1.06
CA VAL A 39 10.49 -11.53 0.05
C VAL A 39 9.45 -12.62 0.25
N PHE A 40 8.15 -12.32 0.08
CA PHE A 40 7.08 -13.30 0.22
C PHE A 40 7.23 -14.48 -0.74
N ILE A 41 7.50 -14.21 -2.03
CA ILE A 41 7.69 -15.25 -3.05
C ILE A 41 8.91 -16.12 -2.70
N LEU A 42 10.00 -15.51 -2.26
CA LEU A 42 11.20 -16.22 -1.84
C LEU A 42 10.91 -17.11 -0.61
N TYR A 43 10.29 -16.56 0.43
CA TYR A 43 9.95 -17.28 1.64
C TYR A 43 9.03 -18.47 1.39
N THR A 44 7.97 -18.27 0.61
CA THR A 44 7.02 -19.35 0.31
C THR A 44 7.60 -20.42 -0.61
N GLY A 45 8.51 -20.05 -1.53
CA GLY A 45 9.16 -20.99 -2.46
C GLY A 45 10.36 -21.73 -1.88
N MET A 46 10.98 -21.24 -0.80
CA MET A 46 12.10 -21.92 -0.17
C MET A 46 11.68 -23.30 0.38
N PRO A 47 12.58 -24.32 0.32
CA PRO A 47 12.33 -25.64 0.89
C PRO A 47 12.01 -25.57 2.39
N LEU A 48 11.24 -26.56 2.89
CA LEU A 48 10.96 -26.69 4.32
C LEU A 48 12.21 -26.86 5.16
N SER A 49 13.24 -27.52 4.61
CA SER A 49 14.56 -27.68 5.27
C SER A 49 15.24 -26.36 5.59
N ASP A 50 14.97 -25.34 4.79
CA ASP A 50 15.61 -24.01 4.88
C ASP A 50 14.70 -22.98 5.54
N GLY A 51 13.60 -23.44 6.15
CA GLY A 51 12.66 -22.61 6.87
C GLY A 51 11.60 -21.94 6.00
N GLY A 52 11.50 -22.31 4.72
CA GLY A 52 10.42 -21.87 3.82
C GLY A 52 9.20 -22.79 3.88
N LEU A 53 8.28 -22.63 2.95
CA LEU A 53 7.03 -23.40 2.88
C LEU A 53 7.00 -24.43 1.74
N GLY A 54 7.98 -24.40 0.84
CA GLY A 54 8.07 -25.32 -0.30
C GLY A 54 6.94 -25.17 -1.30
N TYR A 55 6.34 -23.97 -1.42
CA TYR A 55 5.22 -23.74 -2.31
C TYR A 55 5.68 -23.64 -3.77
N ASN A 56 4.90 -24.27 -4.65
CA ASN A 56 5.07 -24.10 -6.08
C ASN A 56 4.39 -22.82 -6.60
N GLU A 57 4.64 -22.50 -7.87
CA GLU A 57 4.10 -21.29 -8.51
C GLU A 57 2.56 -21.23 -8.48
N ALA A 58 1.89 -22.39 -8.66
CA ALA A 58 0.43 -22.46 -8.64
C ALA A 58 -0.14 -22.18 -7.24
N GLN A 59 0.54 -22.64 -6.18
CA GLN A 59 0.14 -22.35 -4.79
C GLN A 59 0.31 -20.86 -4.47
N ASN A 60 1.44 -20.27 -4.85
CA ASN A 60 1.67 -18.84 -4.71
C ASN A 60 0.64 -18.02 -5.51
N GLY A 61 0.35 -18.43 -6.75
CA GLY A 61 -0.66 -17.80 -7.59
C GLY A 61 -2.06 -17.78 -6.93
N ARG A 62 -2.43 -18.84 -6.21
CA ARG A 62 -3.72 -18.88 -5.48
C ARG A 62 -3.76 -17.86 -4.36
N ILE A 63 -2.67 -17.68 -3.60
CA ILE A 63 -2.60 -16.67 -2.53
C ILE A 63 -2.71 -15.26 -3.12
N PHE A 64 -1.99 -14.97 -4.21
CA PHE A 64 -2.13 -13.69 -4.89
C PHE A 64 -3.52 -13.45 -5.47
N ALA A 65 -4.19 -14.50 -5.96
CA ALA A 65 -5.59 -14.39 -6.38
C ALA A 65 -6.51 -14.01 -5.22
N VAL A 66 -6.31 -14.59 -4.03
CA VAL A 66 -7.05 -14.20 -2.81
C VAL A 66 -6.80 -12.74 -2.46
N ILE A 67 -5.54 -12.27 -2.51
CA ILE A 67 -5.19 -10.86 -2.28
C ILE A 67 -5.93 -9.96 -3.28
N GLY A 68 -5.93 -10.33 -4.56
CA GLY A 68 -6.62 -9.56 -5.60
C GLY A 68 -8.13 -9.48 -5.37
N ILE A 69 -8.78 -10.61 -5.09
CA ILE A 69 -10.23 -10.67 -4.80
C ILE A 69 -10.56 -9.87 -3.55
N ALA A 70 -9.81 -10.05 -2.46
CA ALA A 70 -10.00 -9.29 -1.23
C ALA A 70 -9.80 -7.79 -1.44
N GLY A 71 -8.84 -7.40 -2.29
CA GLY A 71 -8.62 -6.01 -2.69
C GLY A 71 -9.82 -5.42 -3.45
N ILE A 72 -10.39 -6.16 -4.42
CA ILE A 72 -11.59 -5.75 -5.15
C ILE A 72 -12.78 -5.56 -4.21
N VAL A 73 -13.02 -6.52 -3.30
CA VAL A 73 -14.09 -6.44 -2.31
C VAL A 73 -13.87 -5.23 -1.38
N THR A 74 -12.65 -5.02 -0.92
CA THR A 74 -12.31 -3.89 -0.06
C THR A 74 -12.59 -2.56 -0.75
N GLN A 75 -12.16 -2.40 -1.99
CA GLN A 75 -12.37 -1.16 -2.74
C GLN A 75 -13.82 -0.96 -3.18
N GLY A 76 -14.52 -2.03 -3.56
CA GLY A 76 -15.90 -1.95 -4.02
C GLY A 76 -16.92 -1.81 -2.90
N VAL A 77 -16.70 -2.48 -1.76
CA VAL A 77 -17.70 -2.60 -0.69
C VAL A 77 -17.31 -1.84 0.57
N LEU A 78 -16.06 -1.99 1.04
CA LEU A 78 -15.67 -1.46 2.36
C LEU A 78 -15.31 0.02 2.34
N ILE A 79 -14.72 0.52 1.25
CA ILE A 79 -14.19 1.88 1.21
C ILE A 79 -15.29 2.94 1.35
N GLY A 80 -16.45 2.74 0.74
CA GLY A 80 -17.57 3.68 0.77
C GLY A 80 -18.09 3.93 2.18
N PRO A 81 -18.55 2.90 2.91
CA PRO A 81 -19.01 3.04 4.29
C PRO A 81 -17.92 3.53 5.25
N LEU A 82 -16.69 3.02 5.11
CA LEU A 82 -15.58 3.41 6.00
C LEU A 82 -15.19 4.88 5.80
N SER A 83 -15.07 5.34 4.56
CA SER A 83 -14.72 6.74 4.29
C SER A 83 -15.76 7.73 4.80
N ARG A 84 -17.06 7.36 4.75
CA ARG A 84 -18.14 8.17 5.32
C ARG A 84 -18.09 8.24 6.84
N LYS A 85 -17.76 7.13 7.52
CA LYS A 85 -17.75 7.06 8.99
C LYS A 85 -16.46 7.61 9.61
N LEU A 86 -15.30 7.27 9.06
CA LEU A 86 -14.00 7.57 9.65
C LEU A 86 -13.33 8.80 9.03
N GLY A 87 -13.63 9.08 7.76
CA GLY A 87 -12.92 10.08 6.98
C GLY A 87 -11.48 9.68 6.63
N ALA A 88 -10.92 10.27 5.58
CA ALA A 88 -9.60 9.91 5.06
C ALA A 88 -8.46 10.08 6.08
N ARG A 89 -8.57 11.05 7.00
CA ARG A 89 -7.56 11.31 8.02
C ARG A 89 -7.35 10.16 8.99
N ARG A 90 -8.43 9.45 9.36
CA ARG A 90 -8.36 8.30 10.27
C ARG A 90 -8.15 7.00 9.52
N MET A 91 -8.63 6.92 8.28
CA MET A 91 -8.46 5.73 7.44
C MET A 91 -7.00 5.50 7.05
N LEU A 92 -6.22 6.54 6.79
CA LEU A 92 -4.83 6.40 6.38
C LEU A 92 -3.97 5.67 7.45
N PRO A 93 -3.89 6.12 8.71
CA PRO A 93 -3.15 5.39 9.74
C PRO A 93 -3.74 4.01 10.05
N LEU A 94 -5.07 3.86 10.00
CA LEU A 94 -5.72 2.58 10.20
C LEU A 94 -5.33 1.56 9.12
N SER A 95 -5.27 1.98 7.86
CA SER A 95 -4.85 1.12 6.75
C SER A 95 -3.38 0.69 6.88
N CYS A 96 -2.49 1.60 7.31
CA CYS A 96 -1.10 1.26 7.61
C CYS A 96 -1.01 0.24 8.75
N PHE A 97 -1.79 0.43 9.81
CA PHE A 97 -1.79 -0.48 10.96
C PHE A 97 -2.29 -1.88 10.57
N ILE A 98 -3.41 -1.96 9.83
CA ILE A 98 -3.96 -3.24 9.36
C ILE A 98 -2.94 -3.95 8.45
N CYS A 99 -2.39 -3.24 7.47
CA CYS A 99 -1.40 -3.81 6.56
C CYS A 99 -0.15 -4.27 7.31
N GLY A 100 0.40 -3.42 8.19
CA GLY A 100 1.57 -3.74 9.01
C GLY A 100 1.35 -4.96 9.90
N THR A 101 0.17 -5.08 10.53
CA THR A 101 -0.20 -6.27 11.32
C THR A 101 -0.17 -7.53 10.45
N GLY A 102 -0.74 -7.49 9.24
CA GLY A 102 -0.69 -8.60 8.30
C GLY A 102 0.75 -8.98 7.95
N LEU A 103 1.62 -8.01 7.67
CA LEU A 103 3.02 -8.26 7.34
C LEU A 103 3.80 -8.91 8.49
N VAL A 104 3.59 -8.44 9.72
CA VAL A 104 4.24 -9.01 10.92
C VAL A 104 3.80 -10.44 11.18
N LEU A 105 2.58 -10.83 10.78
CA LEU A 105 2.08 -12.19 10.96
C LEU A 105 2.65 -13.22 9.97
N ILE A 106 3.22 -12.80 8.84
CA ILE A 106 3.76 -13.73 7.83
C ILE A 106 4.80 -14.71 8.41
N PRO A 107 5.84 -14.28 9.15
CA PRO A 107 6.86 -15.18 9.66
C PRO A 107 6.36 -16.17 10.72
N TYR A 108 5.20 -15.93 11.31
CA TYR A 108 4.61 -16.79 12.34
C TYR A 108 3.71 -17.88 11.75
N THR A 109 3.67 -18.01 10.43
CA THR A 109 2.91 -19.10 9.78
C THR A 109 3.60 -20.43 10.02
N GLN A 110 2.86 -21.39 10.60
CA GLN A 110 3.35 -22.73 10.86
C GLN A 110 3.14 -23.62 9.64
N ALA A 111 4.12 -24.43 9.29
CA ALA A 111 4.08 -25.26 8.07
C ALA A 111 2.84 -26.18 7.99
N GLU A 112 2.36 -26.68 9.14
CA GLU A 112 1.20 -27.57 9.22
C GLU A 112 -0.11 -26.89 8.77
N TYR A 113 -0.30 -25.59 9.08
CA TYR A 113 -1.50 -24.82 8.76
C TYR A 113 -1.20 -23.65 7.81
N ALA A 114 -0.03 -23.65 7.17
CA ALA A 114 0.50 -22.51 6.41
C ALA A 114 -0.49 -21.95 5.39
N THR A 115 -1.19 -22.78 4.63
CA THR A 115 -2.12 -22.31 3.61
C THR A 115 -3.27 -21.50 4.20
N VAL A 116 -3.90 -21.97 5.29
CA VAL A 116 -5.02 -21.27 5.92
C VAL A 116 -4.55 -19.97 6.58
N GLN A 117 -3.43 -20.04 7.28
CA GLN A 117 -2.83 -18.86 7.93
C GLN A 117 -2.42 -17.80 6.91
N LEU A 118 -1.78 -18.20 5.81
CA LEU A 118 -1.40 -17.26 4.74
C LEU A 118 -2.60 -16.66 4.04
N VAL A 119 -3.68 -17.40 3.81
CA VAL A 119 -4.93 -16.85 3.26
C VAL A 119 -5.51 -15.79 4.20
N LEU A 120 -5.56 -16.04 5.49
CA LEU A 120 -6.05 -15.06 6.48
C LEU A 120 -5.16 -13.80 6.50
N VAL A 121 -3.85 -13.98 6.54
CA VAL A 121 -2.88 -12.88 6.49
C VAL A 121 -3.00 -12.12 5.16
N ALA A 122 -3.15 -12.81 4.05
CA ALA A 122 -3.34 -12.22 2.73
C ALA A 122 -4.59 -11.32 2.69
N ILE A 123 -5.69 -11.74 3.31
CA ILE A 123 -6.90 -10.93 3.41
C ILE A 123 -6.64 -9.66 4.25
N ILE A 124 -5.96 -9.78 5.39
CA ILE A 124 -5.61 -8.64 6.24
C ILE A 124 -4.74 -7.64 5.47
N VAL A 125 -3.71 -8.10 4.79
CA VAL A 125 -2.83 -7.28 3.96
C VAL A 125 -3.61 -6.61 2.82
N ALA A 126 -4.49 -7.36 2.14
CA ALA A 126 -5.32 -6.84 1.04
C ALA A 126 -6.28 -5.75 1.51
N VAL A 127 -6.91 -5.92 2.69
CA VAL A 127 -7.78 -4.91 3.29
C VAL A 127 -6.97 -3.65 3.62
N GLY A 128 -5.83 -3.80 4.29
CA GLY A 128 -4.98 -2.67 4.65
C GLY A 128 -4.49 -1.90 3.42
N SER A 129 -3.91 -2.59 2.44
CA SER A 129 -3.39 -1.96 1.21
C SER A 129 -4.51 -1.39 0.34
N GLY A 130 -5.65 -2.06 0.25
CA GLY A 130 -6.81 -1.60 -0.51
C GLY A 130 -7.45 -0.31 0.04
N LEU A 131 -7.34 -0.06 1.34
CA LEU A 131 -7.81 1.18 1.98
C LEU A 131 -6.78 2.31 1.89
N PHE A 132 -5.49 2.00 1.80
CA PHE A 132 -4.41 2.99 1.85
C PHE A 132 -4.44 3.96 0.67
N GLN A 133 -4.42 3.43 -0.55
CA GLN A 133 -4.29 4.24 -1.77
C GLN A 133 -5.40 5.30 -1.92
N PRO A 134 -6.69 4.94 -1.81
CA PRO A 134 -7.76 5.93 -1.92
C PRO A 134 -7.79 6.92 -0.75
N SER A 135 -7.38 6.49 0.45
CA SER A 135 -7.27 7.39 1.60
C SER A 135 -6.17 8.45 1.40
N SER A 136 -5.01 8.02 0.91
CA SER A 136 -3.89 8.90 0.58
C SER A 136 -4.28 9.92 -0.50
N SER A 137 -4.86 9.45 -1.61
CA SER A 137 -5.31 10.32 -2.71
C SER A 137 -6.40 11.31 -2.29
N SER A 138 -7.34 10.87 -1.44
CA SER A 138 -8.40 11.74 -0.90
C SER A 138 -7.82 12.85 0.00
N LEU A 139 -6.86 12.52 0.86
CA LEU A 139 -6.19 13.51 1.70
C LEU A 139 -5.39 14.51 0.87
N LEU A 140 -4.62 14.04 -0.11
CA LEU A 140 -3.86 14.92 -1.00
C LEU A 140 -4.77 15.86 -1.77
N THR A 141 -5.91 15.37 -2.27
CA THR A 141 -6.92 16.19 -2.95
C THR A 141 -7.47 17.27 -2.01
N THR A 142 -7.77 16.91 -0.75
CA THR A 142 -8.30 17.83 0.24
C THR A 142 -7.29 18.95 0.57
N PHE A 143 -6.03 18.58 0.83
CA PHE A 143 -4.99 19.55 1.13
C PHE A 143 -4.62 20.41 -0.08
N ALA A 144 -4.56 19.83 -1.28
CA ALA A 144 -4.30 20.59 -2.50
C ALA A 144 -5.36 21.68 -2.74
N LYS A 145 -6.64 21.35 -2.53
CA LYS A 145 -7.75 22.32 -2.62
C LYS A 145 -7.65 23.42 -1.57
N HIS A 146 -7.35 23.05 -0.33
CA HIS A 146 -7.23 24.01 0.78
C HIS A 146 -6.09 25.00 0.56
N GLU A 147 -4.99 24.55 -0.01
CA GLU A 147 -3.80 25.36 -0.26
C GLU A 147 -3.79 26.04 -1.64
N GLY A 148 -4.86 25.85 -2.45
CA GLY A 148 -4.96 26.45 -3.79
C GLY A 148 -3.93 25.90 -4.79
N ILE A 149 -3.45 24.67 -4.58
CA ILE A 149 -2.45 24.03 -5.42
C ILE A 149 -3.13 23.23 -6.53
N ASN A 150 -2.52 23.24 -7.71
CA ASN A 150 -3.02 22.46 -8.84
C ASN A 150 -2.98 20.95 -8.51
N LEU A 151 -4.18 20.34 -8.50
CA LEU A 151 -4.36 18.93 -8.18
C LEU A 151 -3.52 18.00 -9.07
N GLY A 152 -3.42 18.30 -10.36
CA GLY A 152 -2.64 17.50 -11.30
C GLY A 152 -1.15 17.42 -10.94
N ILE A 153 -0.59 18.52 -10.39
CA ILE A 153 0.82 18.55 -9.97
C ILE A 153 1.01 17.68 -8.71
N VAL A 154 0.10 17.76 -7.75
CA VAL A 154 0.19 16.97 -6.51
C VAL A 154 0.04 15.48 -6.79
N MET A 155 -0.94 15.11 -7.61
CA MET A 155 -1.14 13.70 -7.99
C MET A 155 0.00 13.18 -8.86
N GLY A 156 0.52 14.00 -9.79
CA GLY A 156 1.71 13.65 -10.58
C GLY A 156 2.96 13.45 -9.71
N ALA A 157 3.16 14.26 -8.69
CA ALA A 157 4.25 14.09 -7.72
C ALA A 157 4.08 12.79 -6.92
N GLN A 158 2.86 12.48 -6.45
CA GLN A 158 2.57 11.23 -5.75
C GLN A 158 2.87 10.01 -6.63
N GLU A 159 2.42 10.01 -7.88
CA GLU A 159 2.66 8.89 -8.80
C GLU A 159 4.13 8.75 -9.17
N SER A 160 4.85 9.84 -9.33
CA SER A 160 6.30 9.82 -9.60
C SER A 160 7.06 9.18 -8.43
N VAL A 161 6.75 9.59 -7.20
CA VAL A 161 7.37 9.04 -5.98
C VAL A 161 6.98 7.57 -5.79
N SER A 162 5.72 7.22 -6.06
CA SER A 162 5.24 5.84 -6.01
C SER A 162 5.94 4.93 -7.02
N SER A 163 6.15 5.43 -8.23
CA SER A 163 6.86 4.69 -9.29
C SER A 163 8.34 4.49 -8.92
N PHE A 164 8.98 5.51 -8.36
CA PHE A 164 10.34 5.40 -7.86
C PHE A 164 10.47 4.37 -6.75
N ALA A 165 9.53 4.36 -5.79
CA ALA A 165 9.51 3.40 -4.70
C ALA A 165 9.31 1.93 -5.15
N ARG A 166 8.74 1.70 -6.34
CA ARG A 166 8.58 0.35 -6.90
C ARG A 166 9.82 -0.16 -7.65
N ILE A 167 10.73 0.73 -8.03
CA ILE A 167 11.94 0.38 -8.79
C ILE A 167 13.11 0.04 -7.85
N LEU A 168 13.12 0.63 -6.64
CA LEU A 168 14.12 0.36 -5.60
C LEU A 168 13.92 -1.00 -4.95
#